data_7013be41246f5be096314ff9f3159379
#
_entry.id   7013be41246f5be096314ff9f3159379
#
_cell.length_a   1.000
_cell.length_b   1.000
_cell.length_c   1.000
_cell.angle_alpha   90.00
_cell.angle_beta   90.00
_cell.angle_gamma   90.00
#
_symmetry.space_group_name_H-M   'P 1'
#
loop_
_entity.id
_entity.type
_entity.pdbx_description
1 polymer ?
#
loop_
_entity_poly.entity_id
_entity_poly.type
_entity_poly.pdbx_seq_one_letter_code
_entity_poly.pdbx_strand_id
1 'polypeptide(L)'
;NDNSEIYKQVSLISDARMLWGGDDTINKFRKMEIPERCLDITFSDRYSIAVINSNNFVNLSNKDIEKMSKKFFYDSYLSNQMACNSPHFVFWIGEKSLSSQKKFWDNVKKIVQDKYLFNDFQIYKKYENFISNLISQNFIKIIFLDDNKVRIFEISNKINNIENIRGIYGTFFQVNL
;
A
#
# COMPACT_ATOMS: atom_id res chain seq x y z
N ASN A 1 -9.24 8.77 -25.93
CA ASN A 1 -8.27 9.24 -26.92
C ASN A 1 -7.01 8.41 -26.76
N ASP A 2 -6.79 7.52 -27.72
CA ASP A 2 -5.57 6.72 -27.75
C ASP A 2 -4.45 7.59 -28.36
N ASN A 3 -3.63 8.18 -27.50
CA ASN A 3 -2.47 8.96 -27.91
C ASN A 3 -1.26 8.08 -28.32
N SER A 4 -1.52 6.80 -28.68
CA SER A 4 -0.45 5.83 -28.94
C SER A 4 0.49 6.30 -30.06
N GLU A 5 -0.02 7.00 -31.07
CA GLU A 5 0.80 7.52 -32.17
C GLU A 5 1.75 8.65 -31.71
N ILE A 6 1.27 9.53 -30.84
CA ILE A 6 2.11 10.58 -30.25
C ILE A 6 3.22 9.95 -29.41
N TYR A 7 2.92 8.93 -28.61
CA TYR A 7 3.93 8.23 -27.80
C TYR A 7 4.99 7.55 -28.66
N LYS A 8 4.61 6.97 -29.81
CA LYS A 8 5.57 6.39 -30.76
C LYS A 8 6.48 7.47 -31.33
N GLN A 9 5.92 8.57 -31.83
CA GLN A 9 6.70 9.67 -32.41
C GLN A 9 7.68 10.27 -31.38
N VAL A 10 7.24 10.52 -30.16
CA VAL A 10 8.12 11.01 -29.09
C VAL A 10 9.21 9.98 -28.76
N SER A 11 8.89 8.70 -28.73
CA SER A 11 9.86 7.63 -28.47
C SER A 11 10.95 7.56 -29.51
N LEU A 12 10.63 7.76 -30.80
CA LEU A 12 11.58 7.71 -31.92
C LEU A 12 12.61 8.87 -31.92
N ILE A 13 12.33 9.98 -31.24
CA ILE A 13 13.22 11.15 -31.18
C ILE A 13 13.86 11.35 -29.81
N SER A 14 13.62 10.42 -28.86
CA SER A 14 14.13 10.55 -27.49
C SER A 14 15.51 9.90 -27.35
N ASP A 15 16.42 10.58 -26.62
CA ASP A 15 17.71 10.02 -26.20
C ASP A 15 17.57 9.18 -24.93
N ALA A 16 16.56 9.46 -24.10
CA ALA A 16 16.22 8.68 -22.92
C ALA A 16 14.71 8.78 -22.62
N ARG A 17 14.12 7.69 -22.14
CA ARG A 17 12.73 7.68 -21.66
C ARG A 17 12.70 7.31 -20.20
N MET A 18 11.96 8.07 -19.40
CA MET A 18 11.64 7.73 -18.03
C MET A 18 10.16 7.28 -17.96
N LEU A 19 9.95 6.00 -17.66
CA LEU A 19 8.63 5.38 -17.68
C LEU A 19 8.16 5.07 -16.26
N TRP A 20 7.07 5.71 -15.83
CA TRP A 20 6.36 5.41 -14.58
C TRP A 20 5.02 4.76 -14.90
N GLY A 21 4.72 3.65 -14.27
CA GLY A 21 3.42 2.99 -14.40
C GLY A 21 3.44 1.55 -13.94
N GLY A 22 2.27 0.92 -14.01
CA GLY A 22 2.15 -0.52 -13.78
C GLY A 22 2.86 -1.32 -14.89
N ASP A 23 3.07 -2.61 -14.62
CA ASP A 23 3.83 -3.50 -15.50
C ASP A 23 3.30 -3.51 -16.95
N ASP A 24 1.98 -3.49 -17.13
CA ASP A 24 1.36 -3.44 -18.46
C ASP A 24 1.73 -2.16 -19.23
N THR A 25 1.75 -1.02 -18.54
CA THR A 25 2.15 0.26 -19.12
C THR A 25 3.61 0.22 -19.53
N ILE A 26 4.48 -0.21 -18.61
CA ILE A 26 5.92 -0.35 -18.90
C ILE A 26 6.16 -1.29 -20.09
N ASN A 27 5.49 -2.45 -20.11
CA ASN A 27 5.60 -3.41 -21.19
C ASN A 27 5.08 -2.87 -22.54
N LYS A 28 4.01 -2.05 -22.52
CA LYS A 28 3.51 -1.37 -23.73
C LYS A 28 4.56 -0.43 -24.30
N PHE A 29 5.20 0.38 -23.48
CA PHE A 29 6.23 1.33 -23.92
C PHE A 29 7.53 0.65 -24.37
N ARG A 30 7.94 -0.43 -23.69
CA ARG A 30 9.12 -1.22 -24.10
C ARG A 30 9.00 -1.86 -25.47
N LYS A 31 7.78 -2.09 -25.96
CA LYS A 31 7.52 -2.63 -27.30
C LYS A 31 7.54 -1.56 -28.39
N MET A 32 7.62 -0.29 -28.05
CA MET A 32 7.71 0.79 -29.02
C MET A 32 9.14 0.91 -29.53
N GLU A 33 9.29 1.19 -30.81
CA GLU A 33 10.59 1.47 -31.43
C GLU A 33 11.23 2.71 -30.80
N ILE A 34 12.54 2.63 -30.58
CA ILE A 34 13.38 3.70 -30.05
C ILE A 34 14.70 3.72 -30.80
N PRO A 35 15.43 4.87 -30.85
CA PRO A 35 16.78 4.91 -31.37
C PRO A 35 17.71 3.96 -30.62
N GLU A 36 18.69 3.37 -31.33
CA GLU A 36 19.63 2.39 -30.76
C GLU A 36 20.36 2.90 -29.50
N ARG A 37 20.58 4.21 -29.38
CA ARG A 37 21.24 4.82 -28.22
C ARG A 37 20.30 5.29 -27.12
N CYS A 38 18.97 5.16 -27.32
CA CYS A 38 17.98 5.59 -26.35
C CYS A 38 18.02 4.70 -25.11
N LEU A 39 18.02 5.31 -23.94
CA LEU A 39 17.99 4.60 -22.65
C LEU A 39 16.57 4.56 -22.07
N ASP A 40 16.10 3.38 -21.70
CA ASP A 40 14.86 3.21 -20.94
C ASP A 40 15.15 3.09 -19.45
N ILE A 41 14.69 4.08 -18.69
CA ILE A 41 14.71 4.08 -17.22
C ILE A 41 13.29 3.80 -16.75
N THR A 42 13.04 2.63 -16.21
CA THR A 42 11.69 2.18 -15.85
C THR A 42 11.48 2.16 -14.34
N PHE A 43 10.35 2.72 -13.91
CA PHE A 43 9.86 2.70 -12.54
C PHE A 43 8.53 1.95 -12.54
N SER A 44 8.62 0.63 -12.49
CA SER A 44 7.45 -0.24 -12.39
C SER A 44 6.81 -0.14 -11.01
N ASP A 45 5.60 -0.62 -10.92
CA ASP A 45 4.88 -0.70 -9.66
C ASP A 45 5.66 -1.54 -8.63
N ARG A 46 5.59 -1.13 -7.37
CA ARG A 46 6.25 -1.81 -6.25
C ARG A 46 5.21 -2.15 -5.19
N TYR A 47 5.49 -3.22 -4.49
CA TYR A 47 4.68 -3.67 -3.38
C TYR A 47 5.45 -3.51 -2.08
N SER A 48 4.90 -2.74 -1.14
CA SER A 48 5.54 -2.49 0.15
C SER A 48 4.79 -3.16 1.29
N ILE A 49 5.56 -3.65 2.25
CA ILE A 49 5.08 -4.27 3.47
C ILE A 49 5.76 -3.62 4.68
N ALA A 50 5.11 -3.71 5.84
CA ALA A 50 5.72 -3.39 7.13
C ALA A 50 5.91 -4.68 7.92
N VAL A 51 7.07 -4.81 8.58
CA VAL A 51 7.37 -5.95 9.47
C VAL A 51 7.63 -5.41 10.87
N ILE A 52 6.88 -5.90 11.86
CA ILE A 52 6.98 -5.44 13.24
C ILE A 52 7.25 -6.65 14.15
N ASN A 53 8.36 -6.59 14.88
CA ASN A 53 8.65 -7.58 15.94
C ASN A 53 7.84 -7.22 17.19
N SER A 54 6.84 -8.04 17.50
CA SER A 54 5.91 -7.80 18.60
C SER A 54 6.55 -7.91 19.99
N ASN A 55 7.57 -8.76 20.14
CA ASN A 55 8.28 -8.92 21.40
C ASN A 55 9.13 -7.69 21.74
N ASN A 56 9.72 -7.06 20.70
CA ASN A 56 10.45 -5.81 20.87
C ASN A 56 9.49 -4.64 21.04
N PHE A 57 8.40 -4.63 20.28
CA PHE A 57 7.42 -3.55 20.29
C PHE A 57 6.77 -3.34 21.66
N VAL A 58 6.46 -4.42 22.38
CA VAL A 58 5.80 -4.34 23.70
C VAL A 58 6.67 -3.60 24.74
N ASN A 59 8.00 -3.61 24.56
CA ASN A 59 8.97 -2.98 25.45
C ASN A 59 9.25 -1.52 25.08
N LEU A 60 8.69 -1.00 23.98
CA LEU A 60 8.89 0.38 23.58
C LEU A 60 8.17 1.36 24.52
N SER A 61 8.79 2.52 24.70
CA SER A 61 8.15 3.63 25.40
C SER A 61 6.94 4.15 24.61
N ASN A 62 5.98 4.79 25.29
CA ASN A 62 4.83 5.38 24.61
C ASN A 62 5.26 6.43 23.56
N LYS A 63 6.34 7.18 23.84
CA LYS A 63 6.91 8.17 22.91
C LYS A 63 7.46 7.51 21.63
N ASP A 64 8.12 6.36 21.75
CA ASP A 64 8.67 5.65 20.58
C ASP A 64 7.56 5.02 19.75
N ILE A 65 6.51 4.51 20.41
CA ILE A 65 5.33 3.98 19.72
C ILE A 65 4.60 5.09 18.95
N GLU A 66 4.40 6.25 19.58
CA GLU A 66 3.82 7.41 18.91
C GLU A 66 4.65 7.85 17.71
N LYS A 67 5.97 7.92 17.86
CA LYS A 67 6.90 8.26 16.78
C LYS A 67 6.83 7.26 15.63
N MET A 68 6.77 5.96 15.93
CA MET A 68 6.65 4.90 14.92
C MET A 68 5.31 4.97 14.20
N SER A 69 4.21 5.14 14.95
CA SER A 69 2.87 5.29 14.38
C SER A 69 2.74 6.53 13.50
N LYS A 70 3.42 7.63 13.87
CA LYS A 70 3.48 8.85 13.06
C LYS A 70 4.25 8.65 11.75
N LYS A 71 5.35 7.90 11.76
CA LYS A 71 6.07 7.54 10.53
C LYS A 71 5.19 6.66 9.63
N PHE A 72 4.55 5.65 10.20
CA PHE A 72 3.62 4.80 9.46
C PHE A 72 2.47 5.60 8.84
N PHE A 73 1.93 6.59 9.57
CA PHE A 73 0.93 7.52 9.03
C PHE A 73 1.47 8.27 7.80
N TYR A 74 2.69 8.79 7.84
CA TYR A 74 3.26 9.51 6.71
C TYR A 74 3.48 8.59 5.50
N ASP A 75 3.99 7.38 5.71
CA ASP A 75 4.20 6.42 4.62
C ASP A 75 2.88 5.92 3.98
N SER A 76 1.78 5.95 4.73
CA SER A 76 0.49 5.41 4.28
C SER A 76 -0.48 6.49 3.80
N TYR A 77 -0.75 7.50 4.63
CA TYR A 77 -1.88 8.40 4.41
C TYR A 77 -1.58 9.63 3.57
N LEU A 78 -0.34 10.12 3.53
CA LEU A 78 -0.01 11.30 2.72
C LEU A 78 -0.22 11.08 1.23
N SER A 79 -0.06 9.85 0.76
CA SER A 79 -0.30 9.44 -0.63
C SER A 79 -1.58 8.63 -0.80
N ASN A 80 -2.50 8.67 0.18
CA ASN A 80 -3.73 7.87 0.16
C ASN A 80 -3.44 6.35 0.06
N GLN A 81 -2.29 5.90 0.55
CA GLN A 81 -1.77 4.54 0.45
C GLN A 81 -1.48 4.09 -1.00
N MET A 82 -1.27 5.04 -1.92
CA MET A 82 -1.04 4.77 -3.34
C MET A 82 0.43 4.96 -3.77
N ALA A 83 1.32 5.37 -2.86
CA ALA A 83 2.74 5.47 -3.17
C ALA A 83 3.41 4.09 -3.14
N CYS A 84 4.50 3.96 -3.89
CA CYS A 84 5.27 2.71 -3.97
C CYS A 84 5.89 2.26 -2.64
N ASN A 85 6.05 3.18 -1.68
CA ASN A 85 6.53 2.89 -0.31
C ASN A 85 5.39 2.72 0.70
N SER A 86 4.14 2.87 0.30
CA SER A 86 3.00 2.69 1.20
C SER A 86 2.77 1.22 1.50
N PRO A 87 2.82 0.79 2.77
CA PRO A 87 2.60 -0.60 3.12
C PRO A 87 1.13 -1.00 2.95
N HIS A 88 0.91 -2.14 2.31
CA HIS A 88 -0.41 -2.77 2.23
C HIS A 88 -0.59 -3.81 3.32
N PHE A 89 0.50 -4.52 3.66
CA PHE A 89 0.53 -5.53 4.73
C PHE A 89 1.38 -5.11 5.90
N VAL A 90 0.95 -5.56 7.08
CA VAL A 90 1.72 -5.51 8.33
C VAL A 90 1.93 -6.93 8.83
N PHE A 91 3.16 -7.40 8.82
CA PHE A 91 3.55 -8.69 9.37
C PHE A 91 3.99 -8.53 10.82
N TRP A 92 3.36 -9.27 11.69
CA TRP A 92 3.68 -9.32 13.10
C TRP A 92 4.49 -10.58 13.40
N ILE A 93 5.72 -10.41 13.87
CA ILE A 93 6.62 -11.50 14.23
C ILE A 93 6.70 -11.59 15.75
N GLY A 94 6.52 -12.79 16.31
CA GLY A 94 6.68 -13.06 17.72
C GLY A 94 5.37 -13.28 18.49
N GLU A 95 5.49 -13.74 19.74
CA GLU A 95 4.38 -14.27 20.54
C GLU A 95 3.41 -13.22 21.11
N LYS A 96 3.87 -11.97 21.28
CA LYS A 96 3.08 -10.89 21.91
C LYS A 96 2.30 -10.04 20.92
N SER A 97 1.84 -10.64 19.82
CA SER A 97 1.28 -9.91 18.70
C SER A 97 -0.01 -9.13 19.05
N LEU A 98 -0.97 -9.72 19.77
CA LEU A 98 -2.27 -9.09 20.02
C LEU A 98 -2.18 -7.77 20.81
N SER A 99 -1.40 -7.75 21.91
CA SER A 99 -1.24 -6.51 22.69
C SER A 99 -0.48 -5.42 21.93
N SER A 100 0.54 -5.82 21.18
CA SER A 100 1.33 -4.94 20.34
C SER A 100 0.50 -4.36 19.21
N GLN A 101 -0.29 -5.18 18.52
CA GLN A 101 -1.21 -4.78 17.46
C GLN A 101 -2.19 -3.72 17.95
N LYS A 102 -2.89 -4.02 19.05
CA LYS A 102 -3.85 -3.09 19.63
C LYS A 102 -3.19 -1.74 19.93
N LYS A 103 -2.05 -1.75 20.62
CA LYS A 103 -1.34 -0.53 21.01
C LYS A 103 -0.86 0.27 19.79
N PHE A 104 -0.39 -0.40 18.76
CA PHE A 104 0.04 0.24 17.51
C PHE A 104 -1.14 0.88 16.77
N TRP A 105 -2.18 0.09 16.50
CA TRP A 105 -3.33 0.56 15.73
C TRP A 105 -4.13 1.64 16.46
N ASP A 106 -4.23 1.59 17.78
CA ASP A 106 -4.85 2.65 18.59
C ASP A 106 -4.09 3.98 18.43
N ASN A 107 -2.75 3.95 18.36
CA ASN A 107 -1.95 5.16 18.11
C ASN A 107 -2.08 5.66 16.67
N VAL A 108 -2.02 4.77 15.68
CA VAL A 108 -2.24 5.13 14.27
C VAL A 108 -3.62 5.76 14.10
N LYS A 109 -4.66 5.17 14.68
CA LYS A 109 -6.03 5.69 14.64
C LYS A 109 -6.14 7.10 15.20
N LYS A 110 -5.55 7.39 16.36
CA LYS A 110 -5.55 8.73 16.95
C LYS A 110 -4.96 9.77 15.99
N ILE A 111 -3.82 9.44 15.36
CA ILE A 111 -3.16 10.34 14.40
C ILE A 111 -4.03 10.56 13.16
N VAL A 112 -4.63 9.49 12.66
CA VAL A 112 -5.49 9.53 11.47
C VAL A 112 -6.76 10.33 11.72
N GLN A 113 -7.39 10.17 12.88
CA GLN A 113 -8.58 10.94 13.27
C GLN A 113 -8.31 12.45 13.31
N ASP A 114 -7.15 12.83 13.79
CA ASP A 114 -6.72 14.24 13.90
C ASP A 114 -6.31 14.84 12.55
N LYS A 115 -5.61 14.08 11.71
CA LYS A 115 -4.87 14.63 10.56
C LYS A 115 -5.39 14.26 9.18
N TYR A 116 -6.23 13.24 9.06
CA TYR A 116 -6.66 12.76 7.77
C TYR A 116 -8.12 13.07 7.50
N LEU A 117 -8.36 13.84 6.43
CA LEU A 117 -9.70 14.18 5.98
C LEU A 117 -10.08 13.30 4.80
N PHE A 118 -11.25 12.67 4.87
CA PHE A 118 -11.86 11.96 3.77
C PHE A 118 -12.80 12.87 2.99
N ASN A 119 -12.79 12.68 1.68
CA ASN A 119 -13.90 13.15 0.83
C ASN A 119 -14.76 11.96 0.39
N ASP A 120 -15.93 12.26 -0.17
CA ASP A 120 -16.92 11.24 -0.57
C ASP A 120 -16.39 10.27 -1.62
N PHE A 121 -15.54 10.75 -2.54
CA PHE A 121 -14.90 9.92 -3.55
C PHE A 121 -13.95 8.89 -2.92
N GLN A 122 -13.16 9.28 -1.93
CA GLN A 122 -12.26 8.38 -1.21
C GLN A 122 -13.04 7.33 -0.41
N ILE A 123 -14.16 7.71 0.19
CA ILE A 123 -15.05 6.79 0.91
C ILE A 123 -15.61 5.74 -0.05
N TYR A 124 -16.10 6.17 -1.20
CA TYR A 124 -16.63 5.28 -2.24
C TYR A 124 -15.56 4.31 -2.75
N LYS A 125 -14.39 4.83 -3.13
CA LYS A 125 -13.27 4.00 -3.64
C LYS A 125 -12.75 3.02 -2.59
N LYS A 126 -12.69 3.41 -1.33
CA LYS A 126 -12.33 2.52 -0.23
C LYS A 126 -13.34 1.37 -0.07
N TYR A 127 -14.63 1.67 -0.24
CA TYR A 127 -15.68 0.65 -0.19
C TYR A 127 -15.59 -0.31 -1.39
N GLU A 128 -15.42 0.21 -2.58
CA GLU A 128 -15.23 -0.60 -3.81
C GLU A 128 -14.00 -1.54 -3.66
N ASN A 129 -12.88 -1.02 -3.20
CA ASN A 129 -11.68 -1.81 -2.92
C ASN A 129 -11.93 -2.91 -1.85
N PHE A 130 -12.69 -2.59 -0.82
CA PHE A 130 -13.08 -3.55 0.20
C PHE A 130 -13.88 -4.71 -0.38
N ILE A 131 -14.92 -4.43 -1.15
CA ILE A 131 -15.75 -5.47 -1.77
C ILE A 131 -14.93 -6.31 -2.75
N SER A 132 -14.08 -5.68 -3.57
CA SER A 132 -13.20 -6.38 -4.50
C SER A 132 -12.26 -7.35 -3.78
N ASN A 133 -11.64 -6.93 -2.68
CA ASN A 133 -10.79 -7.80 -1.88
C ASN A 133 -11.59 -8.94 -1.22
N LEU A 134 -12.83 -8.70 -0.75
CA LEU A 134 -13.69 -9.74 -0.17
C LEU A 134 -14.05 -10.83 -1.18
N ILE A 135 -14.32 -10.45 -2.42
CA ILE A 135 -14.70 -11.41 -3.47
C ILE A 135 -13.50 -12.22 -3.93
N SER A 136 -12.32 -11.60 -4.01
CA SER A 136 -11.13 -12.23 -4.58
C SER A 136 -10.37 -13.14 -3.62
N GLN A 137 -10.65 -13.09 -2.32
CA GLN A 137 -9.88 -13.80 -1.31
C GLN A 137 -10.73 -14.67 -0.39
N ASN A 138 -10.31 -15.91 -0.18
CA ASN A 138 -10.92 -16.83 0.81
C ASN A 138 -10.36 -16.49 2.18
N PHE A 139 -11.20 -15.73 3.03
CA PHE A 139 -10.63 -15.45 4.27
C PHE A 139 -11.23 -14.64 5.25
N ILE A 140 -11.06 -14.03 5.96
CA ILE A 140 -10.66 -12.83 6.69
C ILE A 140 -11.53 -12.69 7.90
N LYS A 141 -10.87 -12.73 9.03
CA LYS A 141 -11.38 -12.12 10.23
C LYS A 141 -11.13 -10.60 10.13
N ILE A 142 -12.21 -9.82 10.11
CA ILE A 142 -12.13 -8.36 10.26
C ILE A 142 -11.94 -8.08 11.75
N ILE A 143 -10.82 -7.47 12.14
CA ILE A 143 -10.49 -7.26 13.54
C ILE A 143 -10.93 -5.89 14.02
N PHE A 144 -10.85 -4.86 13.17
CA PHE A 144 -11.24 -3.51 13.53
C PHE A 144 -12.01 -2.84 12.40
N LEU A 145 -13.28 -2.52 12.68
CA LEU A 145 -14.11 -1.59 11.89
C LEU A 145 -14.50 -0.46 12.84
N ASP A 146 -13.57 0.42 13.15
CA ASP A 146 -13.81 1.39 14.19
C ASP A 146 -14.25 2.75 13.62
N ASP A 147 -13.78 3.09 12.47
CA ASP A 147 -14.30 4.14 11.63
C ASP A 147 -13.90 3.88 10.16
N ASN A 148 -14.37 4.73 9.28
CA ASN A 148 -14.08 4.57 7.86
C ASN A 148 -12.63 4.96 7.49
N LYS A 149 -11.84 5.54 8.40
CA LYS A 149 -10.48 6.01 8.13
C LYS A 149 -9.41 4.94 8.29
N VAL A 150 -9.59 3.99 9.22
CA VAL A 150 -8.66 2.87 9.45
C VAL A 150 -9.44 1.56 9.37
N ARG A 151 -9.02 0.66 8.50
CA ARG A 151 -9.62 -0.67 8.35
C ARG A 151 -8.52 -1.71 8.30
N ILE A 152 -8.65 -2.73 9.14
CA ILE A 152 -7.64 -3.76 9.29
C ILE A 152 -8.27 -5.14 9.13
N PHE A 153 -7.68 -5.93 8.24
CA PHE A 153 -8.06 -7.32 8.01
C PHE A 153 -6.96 -8.25 8.48
N GLU A 154 -7.28 -9.19 9.34
CA GLU A 154 -6.37 -10.28 9.67
C GLU A 154 -6.52 -11.40 8.65
N ILE A 155 -5.42 -11.80 8.09
CA ILE A 155 -5.33 -12.85 7.08
C ILE A 155 -4.56 -14.02 7.68
N SER A 156 -4.96 -15.25 7.35
CA SER A 156 -4.19 -16.43 7.72
C SER A 156 -2.83 -16.43 7.01
N ASN A 157 -1.83 -17.05 7.61
CA ASN A 157 -0.48 -17.14 7.04
C ASN A 157 -0.36 -18.00 5.75
N LYS A 158 -1.48 -18.55 5.27
CA LYS A 158 -1.54 -19.30 4.00
C LYS A 158 -2.12 -18.44 2.88
N ILE A 159 -1.40 -17.39 2.50
CA ILE A 159 -1.82 -16.51 1.42
C ILE A 159 -0.98 -16.81 0.19
N ASN A 160 -1.66 -17.05 -0.92
CA ASN A 160 -1.04 -17.07 -2.22
C ASN A 160 -1.26 -15.71 -2.92
N ASN A 161 -0.27 -15.26 -3.68
CA ASN A 161 -0.35 -14.03 -4.49
C ASN A 161 -0.66 -12.78 -3.67
N ILE A 162 0.09 -12.58 -2.59
CA ILE A 162 -0.02 -11.41 -1.71
C ILE A 162 0.05 -10.09 -2.46
N GLU A 163 0.81 -10.05 -3.56
CA GLU A 163 1.01 -8.88 -4.42
C GLU A 163 -0.27 -8.40 -5.10
N ASN A 164 -1.28 -9.27 -5.19
CA ASN A 164 -2.58 -8.92 -5.76
C ASN A 164 -3.55 -8.30 -4.74
N ILE A 165 -3.19 -8.32 -3.45
CA ILE A 165 -4.03 -7.82 -2.37
C ILE A 165 -3.56 -6.42 -2.00
N ARG A 166 -4.30 -5.38 -2.40
CA ARG A 166 -3.93 -3.99 -2.15
C ARG A 166 -5.00 -3.26 -1.37
N GLY A 167 -4.58 -2.63 -0.30
CA GLY A 167 -5.40 -1.67 0.42
C GLY A 167 -5.20 -0.25 -0.11
N ILE A 168 -6.23 0.57 -0.02
CA ILE A 168 -6.18 2.00 -0.31
C ILE A 168 -6.88 2.77 0.81
N TYR A 169 -6.55 4.04 0.95
CA TYR A 169 -7.21 4.96 1.89
C TYR A 169 -7.28 4.44 3.33
N GLY A 170 -6.17 3.87 3.83
CA GLY A 170 -6.10 3.33 5.18
C GLY A 170 -6.82 1.97 5.34
N THR A 171 -6.73 1.12 4.33
CA THR A 171 -7.11 -0.29 4.39
C THR A 171 -5.85 -1.13 4.46
N PHE A 172 -5.64 -1.82 5.56
CA PHE A 172 -4.44 -2.63 5.82
C PHE A 172 -4.80 -4.08 6.02
N PHE A 173 -3.88 -4.95 5.65
CA PHE A 173 -3.95 -6.37 5.93
C PHE A 173 -2.85 -6.73 6.93
N GLN A 174 -3.14 -7.61 7.89
CA GLN A 174 -2.13 -8.04 8.83
C GLN A 174 -2.08 -9.56 8.94
N VAL A 175 -0.87 -10.05 9.20
CA VAL A 175 -0.56 -11.47 9.36
C VAL A 175 0.27 -11.67 10.62
N ASN A 176 -0.04 -12.71 11.37
CA ASN A 176 0.75 -13.17 12.51
C ASN A 176 1.68 -14.30 12.05
N LEU A 177 2.98 -14.15 12.28
CA LEU A 177 4.04 -15.10 11.96
C LEU A 177 4.73 -15.63 13.23
#